data_203579ab5454331c4d37570174a4d066
#
_entry.id   203579ab5454331c4d37570174a4d066
#
_cell.length_a   1.000
_cell.length_b   1.000
_cell.length_c   1.000
_cell.angle_alpha   90.00
_cell.angle_beta   90.00
_cell.angle_gamma   90.00
#
_symmetry.space_group_name_H-M   'P 1'
#
loop_
_entity.id
_entity.type
_entity.pdbx_description
1 polymer ?
#
loop_
_entity_poly.entity_id
_entity_poly.type
_entity_poly.pdbx_seq_one_letter_code
_entity_poly.pdbx_strand_id
1 'polypeptide(L)' 'IDVDTLTNGSLDNLWNTDIEQYSLAACKDFFIEIEQADYKAQIGLENHHYFNAGVLLINMRRWRELNVLEVAKEI' A
#
# COMPACT_ATOMS: atom_id res chain seq x y z
N ILE A 1 4.03 -8.06 -5.11
CA ILE A 1 5.42 -7.59 -5.35
C ILE A 1 5.56 -7.22 -6.82
N ASP A 2 6.11 -6.06 -7.06
CA ASP A 2 6.35 -5.56 -8.41
C ASP A 2 7.37 -6.42 -9.16
N VAL A 3 7.26 -6.50 -10.50
CA VAL A 3 8.08 -7.41 -11.31
C VAL A 3 9.53 -6.96 -11.45
N ASP A 4 9.84 -5.68 -11.25
CA ASP A 4 11.18 -5.13 -11.36
C ASP A 4 11.94 -5.09 -10.03
N THR A 5 11.56 -5.97 -9.09
CA THR A 5 12.21 -6.11 -7.78
C THR A 5 13.11 -7.33 -7.75
N LEU A 6 14.09 -7.30 -6.84
CA LEU A 6 14.99 -8.43 -6.57
C LEU A 6 14.87 -8.79 -5.08
N THR A 7 14.44 -9.99 -4.79
CA THR A 7 14.34 -10.49 -3.40
C THR A 7 15.71 -11.03 -2.96
N ASN A 8 16.26 -10.46 -1.90
CA ASN A 8 17.61 -10.77 -1.40
C ASN A 8 17.58 -11.41 0.00
N GLY A 9 16.54 -12.10 0.34
CA GLY A 9 16.41 -12.74 1.64
C GLY A 9 15.05 -13.36 1.83
N SER A 10 14.80 -13.87 3.04
CA SER A 10 13.52 -14.49 3.38
C SER A 10 12.40 -13.45 3.46
N LEU A 11 11.21 -13.83 3.03
CA LEU A 11 9.99 -13.05 3.18
C LEU A 11 9.20 -13.41 4.45
N ASP A 12 9.75 -14.23 5.32
CA ASP A 12 9.02 -14.76 6.48
C ASP A 12 8.55 -13.65 7.43
N ASN A 13 9.40 -12.67 7.73
CA ASN A 13 9.03 -11.57 8.60
C ASN A 13 7.92 -10.71 8.00
N LEU A 14 7.99 -10.46 6.71
CA LEU A 14 6.94 -9.73 6.00
C LEU A 14 5.62 -10.51 6.04
N TRP A 15 5.68 -11.80 5.68
CA TRP A 15 4.48 -12.66 5.64
C TRP A 15 3.81 -12.80 7.01
N ASN A 16 4.61 -12.83 8.08
CA ASN A 16 4.12 -13.00 9.45
C ASN A 16 3.80 -11.67 10.15
N THR A 17 3.87 -10.55 9.45
CA THR A 17 3.45 -9.26 10.01
C THR A 17 1.96 -9.29 10.31
N ASP A 18 1.59 -8.90 11.53
CA ASP A 18 0.19 -8.89 11.96
C ASP A 18 -0.54 -7.69 11.37
N ILE A 19 -1.43 -7.94 10.42
CA ILE A 19 -2.30 -6.94 9.81
C ILE A 19 -3.78 -7.29 9.97
N GLU A 20 -4.12 -8.07 10.99
CA GLU A 20 -5.50 -8.55 11.19
C GLU A 20 -6.51 -7.40 11.23
N GLN A 21 -6.12 -6.26 11.81
CA GLN A 21 -6.97 -5.08 11.95
C GLN A 21 -6.86 -4.10 10.77
N TYR A 22 -6.04 -4.41 9.78
CA TYR A 22 -5.75 -3.50 8.67
C TYR A 22 -6.06 -4.16 7.32
N SER A 23 -6.34 -3.34 6.31
CA SER A 23 -6.59 -3.82 4.96
C SER A 23 -5.31 -4.20 4.22
N LEU A 24 -4.22 -3.49 4.50
CA LEU A 24 -2.90 -3.76 3.92
C LEU A 24 -1.79 -3.15 4.77
N ALA A 25 -0.56 -3.60 4.50
CA ALA A 25 0.65 -2.97 4.99
C ALA A 25 1.56 -2.61 3.81
N ALA A 26 2.16 -1.45 3.87
CA ALA A 26 3.05 -0.92 2.83
C ALA A 26 4.07 0.03 3.44
N CYS A 27 5.10 0.37 2.66
CA CYS A 27 6.07 1.38 3.06
C CYS A 27 5.67 2.74 2.52
N LYS A 28 5.94 3.82 3.27
CA LYS A 28 5.75 5.18 2.77
C LYS A 28 6.64 5.42 1.58
N ASP A 29 6.13 6.14 0.60
CA ASP A 29 6.91 6.62 -0.52
C ASP A 29 7.50 7.99 -0.15
N PHE A 30 8.72 8.00 0.37
CA PHE A 30 9.35 9.22 0.84
C PHE A 30 9.64 10.21 -0.28
N PHE A 31 9.83 9.75 -1.51
CA PHE A 31 10.01 10.66 -2.64
C PHE A 31 8.74 11.48 -2.86
N ILE A 32 7.59 10.84 -2.93
CA ILE A 32 6.31 11.54 -3.09
C ILE A 32 6.00 12.41 -1.87
N GLU A 33 6.24 11.91 -0.66
CA GLU A 33 5.98 12.66 0.57
C GLU A 33 6.79 13.96 0.67
N ILE A 34 8.04 13.95 0.23
CA ILE A 34 8.98 15.07 0.40
C ILE A 34 9.09 15.89 -0.88
N GLU A 35 9.28 15.23 -2.04
CA GLU A 35 9.62 15.90 -3.29
C GLU A 35 8.41 16.20 -4.16
N GLN A 36 7.27 15.52 -3.93
CA GLN A 36 6.07 15.61 -4.75
C GLN A 36 4.83 15.94 -3.92
N ALA A 37 4.98 16.81 -2.92
CA ALA A 37 3.85 17.21 -2.06
C ALA A 37 2.70 17.85 -2.86
N ASP A 38 3.02 18.61 -3.92
CA ASP A 38 2.00 19.22 -4.78
C ASP A 38 1.18 18.17 -5.55
N TYR A 39 1.84 17.13 -6.03
CA TYR A 39 1.17 16.02 -6.67
C TYR A 39 0.20 15.32 -5.72
N LYS A 40 0.64 15.11 -4.49
CA LYS A 40 -0.17 14.50 -3.44
C LYS A 40 -1.42 15.31 -3.15
N ALA A 41 -1.28 16.64 -3.07
CA ALA A 41 -2.42 17.53 -2.89
C ALA A 41 -3.39 17.49 -4.09
N GLN A 42 -2.88 17.42 -5.32
CA GLN A 42 -3.69 17.35 -6.53
C GLN A 42 -4.60 16.13 -6.58
N ILE A 43 -4.18 15.02 -5.98
CA ILE A 43 -4.99 13.79 -5.92
C ILE A 43 -5.78 13.64 -4.62
N GLY A 44 -5.83 14.69 -3.79
CA GLY A 44 -6.65 14.72 -2.59
C GLY A 44 -6.07 14.01 -1.38
N LEU A 45 -4.76 13.75 -1.36
CA LEU A 45 -4.08 13.01 -0.29
C LEU A 45 -3.18 13.88 0.59
N GLU A 46 -3.38 15.20 0.60
CA GLU A 46 -2.54 16.14 1.35
C GLU A 46 -2.48 15.85 2.84
N ASN A 47 -3.53 15.24 3.40
CA ASN A 47 -3.62 14.89 4.82
C ASN A 47 -3.37 13.40 5.08
N HIS A 48 -2.91 12.65 4.09
CA HIS A 48 -2.67 11.22 4.19
C HIS A 48 -1.24 10.89 3.77
N HIS A 49 -0.74 9.75 4.23
CA HIS A 49 0.54 9.24 3.75
C HIS A 49 0.39 8.62 2.37
N TYR A 50 1.35 8.90 1.50
CA TYR A 50 1.45 8.23 0.21
C TYR A 50 2.36 7.02 0.38
N PHE A 51 1.90 5.84 0.00
CA PHE A 51 2.68 4.62 0.15
C PHE A 51 3.20 4.12 -1.20
N ASN A 52 4.32 3.38 -1.13
CA ASN A 52 4.89 2.72 -2.30
C ASN A 52 4.18 1.39 -2.52
N ALA A 53 3.65 1.17 -3.72
CA ALA A 53 2.88 -0.02 -4.07
C ALA A 53 3.74 -1.16 -4.62
N GLY A 54 5.06 -1.02 -4.64
CA GLY A 54 5.96 -2.05 -5.16
C GLY A 54 5.98 -3.33 -4.33
N VAL A 55 5.77 -3.21 -3.01
CA VAL A 55 5.61 -4.36 -2.11
C VAL A 55 4.43 -4.09 -1.20
N LEU A 56 3.45 -4.97 -1.24
CA LEU A 56 2.24 -4.86 -0.41
C LEU A 56 1.97 -6.19 0.28
N LEU A 57 1.58 -6.12 1.56
CA LEU A 57 0.98 -7.24 2.27
C LEU A 57 -0.51 -6.96 2.39
N ILE A 58 -1.34 -7.78 1.77
CA ILE A 58 -2.78 -7.54 1.66
C ILE A 58 -3.54 -8.51 2.57
N ASN A 59 -4.47 -7.97 3.36
CA ASN A 59 -5.40 -8.78 4.13
C ASN A 59 -6.61 -9.09 3.26
N MET A 60 -6.59 -10.25 2.60
CA MET A 60 -7.62 -10.63 1.64
C MET A 60 -9.00 -10.76 2.27
N ARG A 61 -9.07 -11.20 3.53
CA ARG A 61 -10.34 -11.28 4.24
C ARG A 61 -10.99 -9.92 4.37
N ARG A 62 -10.24 -8.91 4.81
CA ARG A 62 -10.76 -7.55 4.96
C ARG A 62 -11.10 -6.91 3.61
N TRP A 63 -10.32 -7.19 2.58
CA TRP A 63 -10.64 -6.72 1.24
C TRP A 63 -11.97 -7.25 0.75
N ARG A 64 -12.26 -8.51 1.04
CA ARG A 64 -13.57 -9.09 0.70
C ARG A 64 -14.70 -8.49 1.53
N GLU A 65 -14.49 -8.32 2.84
CA GLU A 65 -15.49 -7.70 3.74
C GLU A 65 -15.80 -6.26 3.34
N LEU A 66 -14.79 -5.48 2.96
CA LEU A 66 -14.94 -4.08 2.56
C LEU A 66 -15.31 -3.92 1.09
N ASN A 67 -15.37 -5.01 0.34
CA ASN A 67 -15.68 -4.99 -1.10
C ASN A 67 -14.78 -4.04 -1.89
N VAL A 68 -13.47 -4.10 -1.62
CA VAL A 68 -12.48 -3.15 -2.16
C VAL A 68 -12.48 -3.11 -3.68
N LEU A 69 -12.61 -4.28 -4.34
CA LEU A 69 -12.60 -4.33 -5.80
C LEU A 69 -13.76 -3.54 -6.41
N GLU A 70 -14.96 -3.66 -5.87
CA GLU A 70 -16.13 -2.95 -6.36
C GLU A 70 -16.00 -1.44 -6.10
N VAL A 71 -15.49 -1.05 -4.92
CA VAL A 71 -15.23 0.35 -4.61
C VAL A 71 -14.20 0.94 -5.57
N ALA A 72 -13.14 0.20 -5.87
CA ALA A 72 -12.10 0.65 -6.80
C ALA A 72 -12.63 0.87 -8.22
N LYS A 73 -13.60 0.08 -8.66
CA LYS A 73 -14.22 0.24 -9.99
C LYS A 73 -15.05 1.52 -10.13
N GLU A 74 -15.46 2.11 -9.02
CA GLU A 74 -16.28 3.34 -9.00
C GLU A 74 -15.44 4.63 -9.08
N ILE A 75 -14.13 4.52 -9.00
CA ILE A 75 -13.23 5.69 -8.99
C ILE A 75 -12.85 6.12 -10.44
#